data_d990c1d307a1d66dcb5ac458db893aa5
#
_entry.id   d990c1d307a1d66dcb5ac458db893aa5
#
_cell.length_a   1.000
_cell.length_b   1.000
_cell.length_c   1.000
_cell.angle_alpha   90.00
_cell.angle_beta   90.00
_cell.angle_gamma   90.00
#
_symmetry.space_group_name_H-M   'P 1'
#
loop_
_entity.id
_entity.type
_entity.pdbx_description
1 polymer ?
#
loop_
_entity_poly.entity_id
_entity_poly.type
_entity_poly.pdbx_seq_one_letter_code
_entity_poly.pdbx_strand_id
1 'polypeptide(L)'
;LTASVAMAQAEGKVIDEHGEPLVGATVRWEGTNVGTTTDINGKFHLKKNGHLHEIVTSMMGYRNDTTCTHSAKFLVIRLQEIATDMHETEVLGRKQTSLKMWHTAENSELITAAGLRHAACCNLGESFVSTAAVDVNYTDASTGAKQIKLLGLSGTYVQMLTENIPNFRTVAAPFGLGYVPGPWMQSIQVSKGITSVKQGYEAMTGQINIEYRKPQMPEADWINLNLYGNSKGRIEGNADATFKMKDPRWGTTLLVHY
;
A
#
# COMPACT_ATOMS: atom_id res chain seq x y z
N LEU A 1 -65.33 19.70 22.92
CA LEU A 1 -64.05 20.42 22.75
C LEU A 1 -62.93 19.39 22.69
N THR A 2 -62.62 18.94 21.46
CA THR A 2 -61.47 18.08 21.22
C THR A 2 -60.22 18.99 21.09
N ALA A 3 -59.40 18.99 22.08
CA ALA A 3 -58.08 19.67 22.02
C ALA A 3 -57.21 18.85 21.04
N SER A 4 -56.99 19.41 19.86
CA SER A 4 -55.98 18.93 18.93
C SER A 4 -54.61 19.16 19.57
N VAL A 5 -53.99 18.08 20.02
CA VAL A 5 -52.60 18.15 20.47
C VAL A 5 -51.75 18.35 19.22
N ALA A 6 -51.34 19.57 18.96
CA ALA A 6 -50.36 19.88 17.93
C ALA A 6 -49.05 19.19 18.29
N MET A 7 -48.78 18.07 17.69
CA MET A 7 -47.50 17.39 17.80
C MET A 7 -46.46 18.32 17.17
N ALA A 8 -45.69 19.00 17.99
CA ALA A 8 -44.62 19.86 17.51
C ALA A 8 -43.59 18.98 16.80
N GLN A 9 -43.44 19.17 15.51
CA GLN A 9 -42.44 18.51 14.67
C GLN A 9 -41.36 19.54 14.36
N ALA A 10 -40.11 19.08 14.29
CA ALA A 10 -39.04 19.90 13.74
C ALA A 10 -38.93 19.56 12.25
N GLU A 11 -39.12 20.55 11.42
CA GLU A 11 -39.02 20.42 9.96
C GLU A 11 -37.91 21.29 9.44
N GLY A 12 -37.23 20.83 8.40
CA GLY A 12 -36.15 21.59 7.81
C GLY A 12 -35.60 21.02 6.53
N LYS A 13 -34.56 21.68 6.05
CA LYS A 13 -33.80 21.28 4.89
C LYS A 13 -32.31 21.30 5.19
N VAL A 14 -31.59 20.29 4.73
CA VAL A 14 -30.13 20.21 4.81
C VAL A 14 -29.55 20.52 3.43
N ILE A 15 -28.62 21.43 3.37
CA ILE A 15 -27.94 21.86 2.13
C ILE A 15 -26.43 21.89 2.34
N ASP A 16 -25.69 21.87 1.25
CA ASP A 16 -24.25 22.07 1.25
C ASP A 16 -23.85 23.56 1.23
N GLU A 17 -22.57 23.87 1.08
CA GLU A 17 -22.06 25.24 0.96
C GLU A 17 -22.53 25.95 -0.32
N HIS A 18 -22.83 25.20 -1.36
CA HIS A 18 -23.29 25.71 -2.65
C HIS A 18 -24.82 25.88 -2.72
N GLY A 19 -25.54 25.44 -1.67
CA GLY A 19 -26.98 25.52 -1.59
C GLY A 19 -27.72 24.33 -2.18
N GLU A 20 -26.99 23.28 -2.58
CA GLU A 20 -27.57 22.06 -3.11
C GLU A 20 -28.13 21.16 -1.99
N PRO A 21 -29.26 20.46 -2.22
CA PRO A 21 -29.90 19.62 -1.20
C PRO A 21 -29.07 18.37 -0.93
N LEU A 22 -28.80 18.08 0.33
CA LEU A 22 -28.10 16.88 0.75
C LEU A 22 -29.07 15.74 1.01
N VAL A 23 -29.03 14.72 0.19
CA VAL A 23 -29.90 13.54 0.24
C VAL A 23 -29.27 12.48 1.16
N GLY A 24 -30.07 11.93 2.08
CA GLY A 24 -29.62 10.86 2.98
C GLY A 24 -28.79 11.35 4.18
N ALA A 25 -28.74 12.66 4.43
CA ALA A 25 -28.14 13.18 5.65
C ALA A 25 -28.94 12.72 6.88
N THR A 26 -28.25 12.28 7.92
CA THR A 26 -28.88 11.82 9.17
C THR A 26 -29.07 12.99 10.09
N VAL A 27 -30.31 13.20 10.54
CA VAL A 27 -30.70 14.27 11.47
C VAL A 27 -31.26 13.62 12.73
N ARG A 28 -30.65 13.87 13.90
CA ARG A 28 -31.05 13.25 15.17
C ARG A 28 -31.01 14.27 16.32
N TRP A 29 -31.79 14.01 17.37
CA TRP A 29 -31.69 14.75 18.61
C TRP A 29 -30.37 14.43 19.32
N GLU A 30 -29.69 15.46 19.82
CA GLU A 30 -28.45 15.28 20.55
C GLU A 30 -28.65 14.36 21.77
N GLY A 31 -27.68 13.44 21.96
CA GLY A 31 -27.70 12.46 23.05
C GLY A 31 -28.73 11.33 22.91
N THR A 32 -29.45 11.24 21.77
CA THR A 32 -30.44 10.19 21.54
C THR A 32 -30.22 9.44 20.21
N ASN A 33 -30.87 8.28 20.09
CA ASN A 33 -30.95 7.53 18.83
C ASN A 33 -32.20 7.85 18.02
N VAL A 34 -32.97 8.88 18.42
CA VAL A 34 -34.18 9.30 17.70
C VAL A 34 -33.77 10.27 16.61
N GLY A 35 -33.91 9.84 15.38
CA GLY A 35 -33.51 10.58 14.20
C GLY A 35 -34.31 10.22 12.96
N THR A 36 -34.00 10.92 11.87
CA THR A 36 -34.58 10.74 10.53
C THR A 36 -33.50 11.00 9.49
N THR A 37 -33.76 10.67 8.23
CA THR A 37 -32.89 10.99 7.10
C THR A 37 -33.56 12.00 6.18
N THR A 38 -32.77 12.78 5.45
CA THR A 38 -33.26 13.72 4.44
C THR A 38 -33.73 13.00 3.17
N ASP A 39 -34.78 13.56 2.57
CA ASP A 39 -35.33 13.11 1.27
C ASP A 39 -34.51 13.63 0.07
N ILE A 40 -35.02 13.34 -1.15
CA ILE A 40 -34.37 13.76 -2.43
C ILE A 40 -34.27 15.28 -2.60
N ASN A 41 -35.04 16.06 -1.83
CA ASN A 41 -35.00 17.51 -1.83
C ASN A 41 -34.21 18.06 -0.63
N GLY A 42 -33.55 17.19 0.15
CA GLY A 42 -32.82 17.53 1.36
C GLY A 42 -33.73 17.84 2.55
N LYS A 43 -35.05 17.58 2.48
CA LYS A 43 -36.00 17.89 3.58
C LYS A 43 -36.03 16.76 4.59
N PHE A 44 -36.25 17.12 5.85
CA PHE A 44 -36.45 16.19 6.95
C PHE A 44 -37.62 16.56 7.82
N HIS A 45 -38.22 15.57 8.45
CA HIS A 45 -39.26 15.68 9.44
C HIS A 45 -38.87 14.89 10.67
N LEU A 46 -38.62 15.57 11.78
CA LEU A 46 -38.17 14.95 13.02
C LEU A 46 -39.23 15.13 14.10
N LYS A 47 -39.73 14.03 14.67
CA LYS A 47 -40.69 14.06 15.77
C LYS A 47 -40.04 14.69 17.02
N LYS A 48 -40.72 15.59 17.68
CA LYS A 48 -40.24 16.19 18.91
C LYS A 48 -40.10 15.16 20.00
N ASN A 49 -38.94 15.14 20.67
CA ASN A 49 -38.63 14.24 21.77
C ASN A 49 -38.44 15.05 23.07
N GLY A 50 -39.50 15.26 23.82
CA GLY A 50 -39.45 15.93 25.11
C GLY A 50 -38.97 17.39 25.06
N HIS A 51 -38.02 17.72 25.91
CA HIS A 51 -37.38 19.04 26.03
C HIS A 51 -36.08 19.20 25.27
N LEU A 52 -35.78 18.31 24.32
CA LEU A 52 -34.55 18.39 23.54
C LEU A 52 -34.66 19.52 22.52
N HIS A 53 -33.63 20.34 22.47
CA HIS A 53 -33.57 21.55 21.65
C HIS A 53 -32.43 21.57 20.64
N GLU A 54 -31.55 20.58 20.67
CA GLU A 54 -30.37 20.50 19.81
C GLU A 54 -30.47 19.31 18.86
N ILE A 55 -30.25 19.58 17.59
CA ILE A 55 -30.24 18.60 16.51
C ILE A 55 -28.84 18.49 15.99
N VAL A 56 -28.32 17.27 15.92
CA VAL A 56 -27.06 16.95 15.29
C VAL A 56 -27.34 16.40 13.89
N THR A 57 -26.75 17.03 12.90
CA THR A 57 -26.82 16.59 11.50
C THR A 57 -25.48 16.07 11.06
N SER A 58 -25.47 14.89 10.47
CA SER A 58 -24.25 14.22 9.99
C SER A 58 -24.47 13.62 8.61
N MET A 59 -23.43 13.70 7.78
CA MET A 59 -23.36 13.07 6.46
C MET A 59 -21.93 12.70 6.14
N MET A 60 -21.73 11.59 5.45
CA MET A 60 -20.40 11.15 5.03
C MET A 60 -19.78 12.19 4.07
N GLY A 61 -18.55 12.62 4.36
CA GLY A 61 -17.87 13.67 3.59
C GLY A 61 -18.15 15.10 4.08
N TYR A 62 -19.01 15.28 5.09
CA TYR A 62 -19.37 16.59 5.64
C TYR A 62 -19.07 16.66 7.14
N ARG A 63 -18.77 17.87 7.61
CA ARG A 63 -18.58 18.14 9.04
C ARG A 63 -19.94 18.10 9.73
N ASN A 64 -20.00 17.38 10.86
CA ASN A 64 -21.20 17.37 11.69
C ASN A 64 -21.53 18.77 12.17
N ASP A 65 -22.80 19.16 12.07
CA ASP A 65 -23.31 20.44 12.59
C ASP A 65 -24.36 20.20 13.69
N THR A 66 -24.31 21.05 14.70
CA THR A 66 -25.27 21.02 15.80
C THR A 66 -26.08 22.34 15.82
N THR A 67 -27.37 22.22 15.57
CA THR A 67 -28.27 23.38 15.44
C THR A 67 -29.36 23.37 16.51
N CYS A 68 -29.56 24.52 17.16
CA CYS A 68 -30.64 24.70 18.15
C CYS A 68 -31.98 24.97 17.48
N THR A 69 -33.06 24.36 17.99
CA THR A 69 -34.42 24.44 17.41
C THR A 69 -35.32 25.48 18.08
N HIS A 70 -34.80 26.35 18.94
CA HIS A 70 -35.61 27.22 19.85
C HIS A 70 -36.57 28.20 19.15
N SER A 71 -36.37 28.58 17.91
CA SER A 71 -37.11 29.70 17.32
C SER A 71 -37.63 29.51 15.89
N ALA A 72 -37.32 28.46 15.23
CA ALA A 72 -37.63 28.32 13.81
C ALA A 72 -38.66 27.23 13.54
N LYS A 73 -39.76 27.60 12.87
CA LYS A 73 -40.74 26.63 12.31
C LYS A 73 -40.14 25.78 11.21
N PHE A 74 -39.13 26.27 10.53
CA PHE A 74 -38.41 25.56 9.45
C PHE A 74 -36.91 25.83 9.58
N LEU A 75 -36.12 24.77 9.69
CA LEU A 75 -34.68 24.83 9.89
C LEU A 75 -33.97 24.68 8.56
N VAL A 76 -32.99 25.52 8.26
CA VAL A 76 -32.06 25.35 7.16
C VAL A 76 -30.69 25.09 7.75
N ILE A 77 -30.21 23.84 7.59
CA ILE A 77 -28.91 23.40 8.11
C ILE A 77 -27.94 23.34 6.94
N ARG A 78 -26.82 24.02 7.08
CA ARG A 78 -25.79 24.05 6.06
C ARG A 78 -24.58 23.26 6.55
N LEU A 79 -24.28 22.12 5.89
CA LEU A 79 -23.11 21.32 6.19
C LEU A 79 -21.92 21.79 5.34
N GLN A 80 -20.76 21.84 5.98
CA GLN A 80 -19.50 22.11 5.34
C GLN A 80 -18.88 20.81 4.86
N GLU A 81 -18.45 20.80 3.61
CA GLU A 81 -17.70 19.69 3.05
C GLU A 81 -16.37 19.57 3.80
N ILE A 82 -16.09 18.39 4.33
CA ILE A 82 -14.73 18.10 4.78
C ILE A 82 -13.95 17.94 3.48
N ALA A 83 -13.29 19.02 3.02
CA ALA A 83 -12.18 18.87 2.12
C ALA A 83 -11.23 17.90 2.85
N THR A 84 -11.33 16.63 2.52
CA THR A 84 -10.31 15.66 2.87
C THR A 84 -9.14 16.05 1.97
N ASP A 85 -8.38 17.07 2.38
CA ASP A 85 -6.97 17.03 2.16
C ASP A 85 -6.58 15.68 2.76
N MET A 86 -6.47 14.70 1.90
CA MET A 86 -5.72 13.51 2.22
C MET A 86 -4.28 13.99 2.37
N HIS A 87 -4.01 14.63 3.50
CA HIS A 87 -2.69 14.49 4.08
C HIS A 87 -2.49 12.99 4.09
N GLU A 88 -1.65 12.55 3.17
CA GLU A 88 -1.05 11.24 3.19
C GLU A 88 -0.76 10.99 4.66
N THR A 89 -1.62 10.17 5.28
CA THR A 89 -1.40 9.76 6.65
C THR A 89 -0.13 8.97 6.52
N GLU A 90 0.98 9.63 6.81
CA GLU A 90 2.25 9.01 7.01
C GLU A 90 2.00 8.05 8.17
N VAL A 91 1.54 6.85 7.81
CA VAL A 91 1.50 5.74 8.72
C VAL A 91 2.97 5.52 9.04
N LEU A 92 3.42 6.09 10.17
CA LEU A 92 4.66 5.73 10.83
C LEU A 92 4.54 4.27 11.32
N GLY A 93 4.04 3.42 10.42
CA GLY A 93 4.18 2.00 10.50
C GLY A 93 5.63 1.69 10.16
N ARG A 94 6.30 0.89 10.98
CA ARG A 94 7.55 0.23 10.62
C ARG A 94 7.42 -0.22 9.18
N LYS A 95 8.25 0.32 8.25
CA LYS A 95 8.29 -0.12 6.84
C LYS A 95 8.43 -1.63 6.87
N GLN A 96 7.39 -2.33 6.46
CA GLN A 96 7.39 -3.80 6.55
C GLN A 96 8.50 -4.31 5.64
N THR A 97 9.34 -5.16 6.18
CA THR A 97 10.47 -5.75 5.45
C THR A 97 10.00 -6.74 4.40
N SER A 98 8.88 -7.43 4.66
CA SER A 98 8.20 -8.29 3.70
C SER A 98 6.68 -8.11 3.79
N LEU A 99 5.99 -8.27 2.67
CA LEU A 99 4.55 -8.17 2.53
C LEU A 99 4.01 -9.45 1.93
N LYS A 100 3.05 -10.08 2.59
CA LYS A 100 2.30 -11.19 1.99
C LYS A 100 1.20 -10.63 1.09
N MET A 101 1.21 -11.01 -0.18
CA MET A 101 0.22 -10.55 -1.15
C MET A 101 -1.04 -11.42 -1.09
N TRP A 102 -2.12 -10.87 -0.50
CA TRP A 102 -3.38 -11.61 -0.31
C TRP A 102 -4.31 -11.58 -1.52
N HIS A 103 -4.09 -10.65 -2.45
CA HIS A 103 -4.97 -10.43 -3.60
C HIS A 103 -4.52 -11.14 -4.89
N THR A 104 -3.40 -11.87 -4.84
CA THR A 104 -2.94 -12.67 -5.96
C THR A 104 -3.41 -14.11 -5.78
N ALA A 105 -3.75 -14.78 -6.89
CA ALA A 105 -4.11 -16.21 -6.89
C ALA A 105 -2.95 -17.10 -6.42
N GLU A 106 -1.74 -16.57 -6.46
CA GLU A 106 -0.50 -17.23 -6.07
C GLU A 106 -0.14 -16.85 -4.63
N ASN A 107 0.43 -17.79 -3.88
CA ASN A 107 0.97 -17.52 -2.54
C ASN A 107 2.29 -16.76 -2.67
N SER A 108 2.19 -15.44 -2.81
CA SER A 108 3.32 -14.56 -3.08
C SER A 108 3.71 -13.74 -1.85
N GLU A 109 5.00 -13.59 -1.65
CA GLU A 109 5.62 -12.74 -0.65
C GLU A 109 6.52 -11.72 -1.35
N LEU A 110 6.37 -10.45 -1.02
CA LEU A 110 7.16 -9.35 -1.55
C LEU A 110 8.18 -8.90 -0.51
N ILE A 111 9.47 -9.03 -0.80
CA ILE A 111 10.55 -8.43 -0.03
C ILE A 111 10.73 -7.00 -0.54
N THR A 112 10.49 -6.03 0.32
CA THR A 112 10.54 -4.61 -0.05
C THR A 112 11.97 -4.06 -0.03
N ALA A 113 12.18 -2.88 -0.64
CA ALA A 113 13.45 -2.17 -0.55
C ALA A 113 13.90 -1.90 0.90
N ALA A 114 12.94 -1.72 1.82
CA ALA A 114 13.25 -1.59 3.25
C ALA A 114 13.79 -2.90 3.84
N GLY A 115 13.22 -4.04 3.44
CA GLY A 115 13.71 -5.37 3.81
C GLY A 115 15.11 -5.65 3.30
N LEU A 116 15.36 -5.31 2.04
CA LEU A 116 16.68 -5.47 1.41
C LEU A 116 17.75 -4.61 2.09
N ARG A 117 17.43 -3.36 2.43
CA ARG A 117 18.34 -2.48 3.20
C ARG A 117 18.59 -2.98 4.62
N HIS A 118 17.57 -3.51 5.28
CA HIS A 118 17.69 -4.04 6.64
C HIS A 118 18.58 -5.30 6.69
N ALA A 119 18.50 -6.14 5.67
CA ALA A 119 19.34 -7.33 5.57
C ALA A 119 20.81 -6.99 5.23
N ALA A 120 21.14 -5.72 4.94
CA ALA A 120 22.47 -5.24 4.54
C ALA A 120 23.09 -6.13 3.44
N CYS A 121 22.28 -6.49 2.45
CA CYS A 121 22.60 -7.50 1.47
C CYS A 121 23.66 -7.00 0.49
N CYS A 122 24.78 -7.70 0.39
CA CYS A 122 25.78 -7.44 -0.64
C CYS A 122 25.37 -8.01 -1.99
N ASN A 123 24.65 -9.14 -1.99
CA ASN A 123 24.20 -9.80 -3.21
C ASN A 123 22.81 -10.44 -3.06
N LEU A 124 22.24 -10.88 -4.18
CA LEU A 124 20.90 -11.48 -4.23
C LEU A 124 20.76 -12.67 -3.26
N GLY A 125 21.76 -13.54 -3.16
CA GLY A 125 21.69 -14.70 -2.27
C GLY A 125 21.59 -14.33 -0.81
N GLU A 126 22.22 -13.23 -0.39
CA GLU A 126 22.14 -12.75 1.00
C GLU A 126 20.79 -12.08 1.31
N SER A 127 20.08 -11.60 0.29
CA SER A 127 18.77 -11.00 0.43
C SER A 127 17.70 -11.93 1.02
N PHE A 128 17.91 -13.23 0.87
CA PHE A 128 16.97 -14.24 1.37
C PHE A 128 17.21 -14.66 2.83
N VAL A 129 18.34 -14.29 3.44
CA VAL A 129 18.68 -14.72 4.81
C VAL A 129 17.65 -14.25 5.85
N SER A 130 17.01 -13.11 5.60
CA SER A 130 15.96 -12.56 6.47
C SER A 130 14.55 -13.06 6.16
N THR A 131 14.39 -13.91 5.14
CA THR A 131 13.10 -14.37 4.63
C THR A 131 12.92 -15.85 4.93
N ALA A 132 11.81 -16.19 5.60
CA ALA A 132 11.44 -17.59 5.83
C ALA A 132 10.93 -18.31 4.56
N ALA A 133 10.74 -17.57 3.47
CA ALA A 133 10.19 -18.09 2.22
C ALA A 133 11.20 -18.90 1.41
N VAL A 134 12.47 -18.52 1.46
CA VAL A 134 13.56 -19.10 0.68
C VAL A 134 14.72 -19.44 1.59
N ASP A 135 15.20 -20.66 1.48
CA ASP A 135 16.40 -21.11 2.18
C ASP A 135 17.60 -21.02 1.24
N VAL A 136 18.72 -20.48 1.73
CA VAL A 136 19.94 -20.29 0.95
C VAL A 136 21.10 -21.00 1.63
N ASN A 137 21.71 -21.93 0.91
CA ASN A 137 22.86 -22.69 1.37
C ASN A 137 24.03 -22.56 0.43
N TYR A 138 25.25 -22.68 0.94
CA TYR A 138 26.43 -22.81 0.11
C TYR A 138 26.50 -24.25 -0.43
N THR A 139 26.63 -24.39 -1.76
CA THR A 139 26.74 -25.69 -2.42
C THR A 139 28.19 -26.16 -2.43
N ASP A 140 29.11 -25.20 -2.58
CA ASP A 140 30.54 -25.47 -2.64
C ASP A 140 31.31 -24.36 -1.93
N ALA A 141 32.12 -24.75 -0.97
CA ALA A 141 32.92 -23.81 -0.18
C ALA A 141 34.09 -23.20 -0.97
N SER A 142 34.56 -23.89 -2.04
CA SER A 142 35.68 -23.41 -2.82
C SER A 142 35.30 -22.35 -3.85
N THR A 143 34.15 -22.52 -4.49
CA THR A 143 33.64 -21.57 -5.49
C THR A 143 32.71 -20.48 -4.90
N GLY A 144 32.26 -20.66 -3.66
CA GLY A 144 31.28 -19.77 -3.04
C GLY A 144 29.89 -19.83 -3.70
N ALA A 145 29.64 -20.86 -4.54
CA ALA A 145 28.35 -21.02 -5.20
C ALA A 145 27.23 -21.23 -4.18
N LYS A 146 26.16 -20.46 -4.33
CA LYS A 146 24.99 -20.51 -3.46
C LYS A 146 23.86 -21.27 -4.15
N GLN A 147 23.11 -22.03 -3.38
CA GLN A 147 21.92 -22.71 -3.85
C GLN A 147 20.72 -22.25 -3.04
N ILE A 148 19.67 -21.88 -3.73
CA ILE A 148 18.37 -21.62 -3.11
C ILE A 148 17.57 -22.92 -3.02
N LYS A 149 16.74 -22.99 -1.98
CA LYS A 149 15.71 -24.03 -1.82
C LYS A 149 14.38 -23.34 -1.58
N LEU A 150 13.38 -23.74 -2.32
CA LEU A 150 12.02 -23.28 -2.16
C LEU A 150 11.13 -24.50 -1.90
N LEU A 151 10.36 -24.45 -0.82
CA LEU A 151 9.55 -25.59 -0.37
C LEU A 151 10.38 -26.89 -0.14
N GLY A 152 11.64 -26.75 0.26
CA GLY A 152 12.54 -27.87 0.51
C GLY A 152 13.20 -28.48 -0.74
N LEU A 153 12.85 -28.03 -1.93
CA LEU A 153 13.41 -28.52 -3.19
C LEU A 153 14.52 -27.61 -3.71
N SER A 154 15.45 -28.20 -4.46
CA SER A 154 16.61 -27.53 -5.04
C SER A 154 16.22 -26.38 -5.98
N GLY A 155 17.07 -25.38 -6.07
CA GLY A 155 16.90 -24.20 -6.91
C GLY A 155 16.77 -24.47 -8.41
N THR A 156 17.13 -25.68 -8.88
CA THR A 156 16.89 -26.08 -10.27
C THR A 156 15.40 -26.18 -10.62
N TYR A 157 14.54 -26.31 -9.63
CA TYR A 157 13.08 -26.35 -9.78
C TYR A 157 12.41 -24.98 -9.51
N VAL A 158 13.22 -23.97 -9.24
CA VAL A 158 12.76 -22.59 -9.01
C VAL A 158 13.08 -21.76 -10.25
N GLN A 159 12.09 -21.10 -10.79
CA GLN A 159 12.30 -20.20 -11.91
C GLN A 159 12.77 -18.84 -11.42
N MET A 160 13.91 -18.39 -11.92
CA MET A 160 14.44 -17.05 -11.66
C MET A 160 14.02 -16.11 -12.78
N LEU A 161 13.47 -14.97 -12.41
CA LEU A 161 13.02 -13.91 -13.31
C LEU A 161 13.72 -12.60 -12.95
N THR A 162 13.99 -11.80 -13.95
CA THR A 162 14.38 -10.41 -13.81
C THR A 162 13.41 -9.57 -14.63
N GLU A 163 12.70 -8.65 -14.00
CA GLU A 163 11.67 -7.85 -14.66
C GLU A 163 10.62 -8.70 -15.40
N ASN A 164 10.20 -9.81 -14.78
CA ASN A 164 9.31 -10.82 -15.35
C ASN A 164 9.85 -11.58 -16.58
N ILE A 165 11.13 -11.44 -16.88
CA ILE A 165 11.80 -12.19 -17.97
C ILE A 165 12.64 -13.29 -17.35
N PRO A 166 12.49 -14.57 -17.79
CA PRO A 166 13.29 -15.68 -17.29
C PRO A 166 14.79 -15.44 -17.46
N ASN A 167 15.52 -15.51 -16.35
CA ASN A 167 16.96 -15.32 -16.29
C ASN A 167 17.59 -16.34 -15.32
N PHE A 168 18.93 -16.49 -15.34
CA PHE A 168 19.66 -17.42 -14.49
C PHE A 168 19.13 -18.86 -14.52
N ARG A 169 19.05 -19.42 -15.70
CA ARG A 169 18.53 -20.78 -15.91
C ARG A 169 19.57 -21.85 -15.62
N THR A 170 19.13 -22.99 -15.13
CA THR A 170 19.90 -24.22 -14.95
C THR A 170 21.23 -24.03 -14.21
N VAL A 171 22.36 -24.25 -14.88
CA VAL A 171 23.71 -24.16 -14.29
C VAL A 171 24.12 -22.74 -13.89
N ALA A 172 23.54 -21.72 -14.52
CA ALA A 172 23.86 -20.32 -14.19
C ALA A 172 23.19 -19.84 -12.90
N ALA A 173 22.12 -20.48 -12.43
CA ALA A 173 21.36 -20.03 -11.27
C ALA A 173 22.20 -19.91 -9.97
N PRO A 174 23.05 -20.87 -9.59
CA PRO A 174 23.87 -20.77 -8.39
C PRO A 174 24.87 -19.60 -8.43
N PHE A 175 25.41 -19.31 -9.59
CA PHE A 175 26.36 -18.23 -9.78
C PHE A 175 25.66 -16.87 -9.87
N GLY A 176 24.50 -16.81 -10.54
CA GLY A 176 23.68 -15.60 -10.67
C GLY A 176 23.29 -14.99 -9.32
N LEU A 177 23.12 -15.81 -8.30
CA LEU A 177 22.82 -15.34 -6.94
C LEU A 177 23.93 -14.49 -6.31
N GLY A 178 25.17 -14.69 -6.75
CA GLY A 178 26.32 -13.90 -6.28
C GLY A 178 26.55 -12.61 -7.07
N TYR A 179 26.08 -12.55 -8.32
CA TYR A 179 26.42 -11.45 -9.23
C TYR A 179 25.44 -10.26 -9.19
N VAL A 180 24.25 -10.43 -8.63
CA VAL A 180 23.26 -9.33 -8.52
C VAL A 180 23.50 -8.57 -7.22
N PRO A 181 23.98 -7.30 -7.28
CA PRO A 181 24.20 -6.51 -6.07
C PRO A 181 22.90 -6.16 -5.39
N GLY A 182 22.88 -6.28 -4.05
CA GLY A 182 21.71 -5.93 -3.22
C GLY A 182 21.16 -4.53 -3.45
N PRO A 183 22.01 -3.49 -3.48
CA PRO A 183 21.57 -2.11 -3.67
C PRO A 183 20.88 -1.81 -5.01
N TRP A 184 21.06 -2.64 -6.04
CA TRP A 184 20.39 -2.46 -7.33
C TRP A 184 18.92 -2.87 -7.30
N MET A 185 18.54 -3.71 -6.33
CA MET A 185 17.20 -4.27 -6.26
C MET A 185 16.22 -3.30 -5.58
N GLN A 186 15.06 -3.14 -6.18
CA GLN A 186 13.93 -2.42 -5.61
C GLN A 186 13.07 -3.34 -4.77
N SER A 187 12.79 -4.53 -5.32
CA SER A 187 12.00 -5.55 -4.64
C SER A 187 12.31 -6.93 -5.18
N ILE A 188 11.99 -7.95 -4.38
CA ILE A 188 12.03 -9.35 -4.78
C ILE A 188 10.67 -9.95 -4.47
N GLN A 189 10.01 -10.49 -5.49
CA GLN A 189 8.76 -11.22 -5.32
C GLN A 189 9.05 -12.72 -5.34
N VAL A 190 8.62 -13.41 -4.30
CA VAL A 190 8.72 -14.86 -4.16
C VAL A 190 7.32 -15.45 -4.24
N SER A 191 7.03 -16.20 -5.30
CA SER A 191 5.75 -16.90 -5.48
C SER A 191 5.98 -18.39 -5.29
N LYS A 192 5.19 -19.00 -4.38
CA LYS A 192 5.31 -20.41 -4.02
C LYS A 192 4.27 -21.23 -4.77
N GLY A 193 4.69 -22.36 -5.32
CA GLY A 193 3.83 -23.27 -6.08
C GLY A 193 3.86 -23.01 -7.58
N ILE A 194 2.86 -23.54 -8.28
CA ILE A 194 2.75 -23.41 -9.75
C ILE A 194 2.42 -21.97 -10.10
N THR A 195 3.19 -21.40 -11.01
CA THR A 195 3.06 -20.02 -11.46
C THR A 195 2.43 -19.92 -12.86
N SER A 196 2.35 -18.70 -13.40
CA SER A 196 1.71 -18.46 -14.68
C SER A 196 2.45 -19.15 -15.84
N VAL A 197 1.71 -19.82 -16.71
CA VAL A 197 2.21 -20.46 -17.94
C VAL A 197 2.89 -19.46 -18.88
N LYS A 198 2.58 -18.18 -18.77
CA LYS A 198 3.21 -17.10 -19.59
C LYS A 198 4.73 -17.02 -19.40
N GLN A 199 5.23 -17.43 -18.24
CA GLN A 199 6.65 -17.32 -17.89
C GLN A 199 7.43 -18.62 -18.17
N GLY A 200 6.77 -19.67 -18.64
CA GLY A 200 7.35 -20.95 -19.01
C GLY A 200 7.04 -22.07 -18.02
N TYR A 201 7.63 -23.21 -18.25
CA TYR A 201 7.34 -24.47 -17.55
C TYR A 201 8.32 -24.80 -16.42
N GLU A 202 9.34 -23.98 -16.21
CA GLU A 202 10.44 -24.28 -15.28
C GLU A 202 10.09 -24.05 -13.80
N ALA A 203 9.00 -23.34 -13.52
CA ALA A 203 8.53 -23.04 -12.16
C ALA A 203 7.76 -24.21 -11.56
N MET A 204 8.47 -25.24 -11.07
CA MET A 204 7.83 -26.39 -10.41
C MET A 204 7.52 -26.13 -8.94
N THR A 205 8.43 -25.49 -8.21
CA THR A 205 8.28 -25.15 -6.79
C THR A 205 7.87 -23.71 -6.57
N GLY A 206 8.08 -22.88 -7.57
CA GLY A 206 7.76 -21.47 -7.55
C GLY A 206 8.69 -20.64 -8.42
N GLN A 207 8.52 -19.33 -8.32
CA GLN A 207 9.33 -18.37 -9.04
C GLN A 207 9.82 -17.26 -8.11
N ILE A 208 10.97 -16.71 -8.47
CA ILE A 208 11.56 -15.55 -7.81
C ILE A 208 11.76 -14.48 -8.88
N ASN A 209 11.04 -13.37 -8.76
CA ASN A 209 11.16 -12.24 -9.67
C ASN A 209 11.90 -11.07 -8.98
N ILE A 210 12.93 -10.58 -9.63
CA ILE A 210 13.76 -9.48 -9.16
C ILE A 210 13.38 -8.23 -9.95
N GLU A 211 13.06 -7.16 -9.24
CA GLU A 211 12.83 -5.85 -9.83
C GLU A 211 13.97 -4.92 -9.46
N TYR A 212 14.54 -4.28 -10.47
CA TYR A 212 15.56 -3.26 -10.28
C TYR A 212 14.95 -1.89 -10.02
N ARG A 213 15.75 -0.98 -9.48
CA ARG A 213 15.36 0.41 -9.28
C ARG A 213 15.05 1.08 -10.61
N LYS A 214 13.90 1.75 -10.67
CA LYS A 214 13.38 2.42 -11.88
C LYS A 214 13.33 3.93 -11.70
N PRO A 215 13.59 4.72 -12.78
CA PRO A 215 13.64 6.18 -12.70
C PRO A 215 12.30 6.86 -12.35
N GLN A 216 11.20 6.13 -12.47
CA GLN A 216 9.84 6.65 -12.24
C GLN A 216 9.36 6.47 -10.80
N MET A 217 10.15 5.85 -9.93
CA MET A 217 9.76 5.64 -8.54
C MET A 217 9.92 6.93 -7.71
N PRO A 218 8.92 7.28 -6.87
CA PRO A 218 8.98 8.50 -6.06
C PRO A 218 10.18 8.53 -5.09
N GLU A 219 10.61 7.37 -4.62
CA GLU A 219 11.71 7.20 -3.65
C GLU A 219 13.10 7.05 -4.32
N ALA A 220 13.19 7.10 -5.64
CA ALA A 220 14.47 6.99 -6.33
C ALA A 220 15.26 8.30 -6.17
N ASP A 221 16.22 8.29 -5.26
CA ASP A 221 17.24 9.33 -5.19
C ASP A 221 17.99 9.37 -6.51
N TRP A 222 18.30 10.57 -6.98
CA TRP A 222 18.99 10.74 -8.26
C TRP A 222 20.46 10.26 -8.22
N ILE A 223 21.08 10.20 -7.06
CA ILE A 223 22.37 9.54 -6.84
C ILE A 223 22.36 8.86 -5.47
N ASN A 224 22.72 7.58 -5.47
CA ASN A 224 22.88 6.79 -4.25
C ASN A 224 24.23 6.08 -4.30
N LEU A 225 25.02 6.21 -3.25
CA LEU A 225 26.30 5.57 -3.09
C LEU A 225 26.26 4.65 -1.89
N ASN A 226 26.66 3.41 -2.07
CA ASN A 226 26.75 2.41 -1.02
C ASN A 226 28.17 1.83 -1.01
N LEU A 227 28.86 1.96 0.12
CA LEU A 227 30.19 1.39 0.35
C LEU A 227 30.08 0.36 1.46
N TYR A 228 30.53 -0.83 1.20
CA TYR A 228 30.59 -1.92 2.16
C TYR A 228 32.03 -2.37 2.37
N GLY A 229 32.41 -2.59 3.62
CA GLY A 229 33.71 -3.16 3.96
C GLY A 229 33.58 -4.07 5.18
N ASN A 230 34.33 -5.17 5.18
CA ASN A 230 34.39 -6.06 6.32
C ASN A 230 35.84 -6.30 6.80
N SER A 231 35.97 -6.82 8.02
CA SER A 231 37.26 -7.12 8.64
C SER A 231 38.08 -8.24 7.93
N LYS A 232 37.47 -8.96 6.98
CA LYS A 232 38.09 -10.02 6.18
C LYS A 232 38.64 -9.51 4.86
N GLY A 233 38.69 -8.17 4.66
CA GLY A 233 39.27 -7.56 3.48
C GLY A 233 38.35 -7.45 2.26
N ARG A 234 37.05 -7.72 2.40
CA ARG A 234 36.09 -7.50 1.33
C ARG A 234 35.68 -6.03 1.31
N ILE A 235 35.83 -5.39 0.18
CA ILE A 235 35.42 -4.01 -0.08
C ILE A 235 34.52 -4.04 -1.31
N GLU A 236 33.36 -3.44 -1.23
CA GLU A 236 32.39 -3.34 -2.33
C GLU A 236 31.89 -1.90 -2.43
N GLY A 237 31.81 -1.41 -3.65
CA GLY A 237 31.24 -0.10 -3.97
C GLY A 237 30.07 -0.25 -4.93
N ASN A 238 28.93 0.34 -4.57
CA ASN A 238 27.76 0.40 -5.45
C ASN A 238 27.38 1.86 -5.65
N ALA A 239 27.11 2.21 -6.89
CA ALA A 239 26.57 3.53 -7.24
C ALA A 239 25.37 3.34 -8.14
N ASP A 240 24.29 4.03 -7.84
CA ASP A 240 23.16 4.15 -8.74
C ASP A 240 22.78 5.61 -8.94
N ALA A 241 22.56 5.98 -10.19
CA ALA A 241 22.17 7.32 -10.58
C ALA A 241 20.94 7.25 -11.48
N THR A 242 19.92 8.00 -11.13
CA THR A 242 18.68 8.07 -11.89
C THR A 242 18.55 9.42 -12.55
N PHE A 243 18.37 9.42 -13.86
CA PHE A 243 18.21 10.63 -14.67
C PHE A 243 16.79 10.65 -15.22
N LYS A 244 15.98 11.60 -14.77
CA LYS A 244 14.67 11.88 -15.34
C LYS A 244 14.84 12.87 -16.50
N MET A 245 14.42 12.47 -17.68
CA MET A 245 14.39 13.39 -18.83
C MET A 245 13.19 14.34 -18.72
N LYS A 246 13.24 15.46 -19.47
CA LYS A 246 12.11 16.41 -19.56
C LYS A 246 10.81 15.76 -20.06
N ASP A 247 10.93 14.76 -20.92
CA ASP A 247 9.80 13.95 -21.37
C ASP A 247 9.57 12.81 -20.34
N PRO A 248 8.42 12.76 -19.65
CA PRO A 248 8.13 11.75 -18.62
C PRO A 248 8.08 10.31 -19.16
N ARG A 249 8.11 10.13 -20.48
CA ARG A 249 8.18 8.80 -21.10
C ARG A 249 9.56 8.17 -21.06
N TRP A 250 10.60 8.97 -20.77
CA TRP A 250 11.99 8.50 -20.77
C TRP A 250 12.65 8.77 -19.42
N GLY A 251 13.26 7.74 -18.89
CA GLY A 251 14.09 7.81 -17.72
C GLY A 251 15.19 6.75 -17.82
N THR A 252 16.36 7.04 -17.25
CA THR A 252 17.50 6.15 -17.27
C THR A 252 18.04 5.99 -15.88
N THR A 253 18.30 4.76 -15.48
CA THR A 253 19.04 4.44 -14.24
C THR A 253 20.34 3.77 -14.62
N LEU A 254 21.44 4.34 -14.15
CA LEU A 254 22.77 3.76 -14.27
C LEU A 254 23.10 3.03 -12.96
N LEU A 255 23.44 1.76 -13.06
CA LEU A 255 23.83 0.91 -11.95
C LEU A 255 25.27 0.50 -12.13
N VAL A 256 26.13 0.77 -11.14
CA VAL A 256 27.57 0.43 -11.15
C VAL A 256 27.90 -0.34 -9.90
N HIS A 257 28.68 -1.39 -10.05
CA HIS A 257 29.19 -2.24 -8.96
C HIS A 257 30.68 -2.53 -9.16
N TYR A 258 31.42 -2.46 -8.06
CA TYR A 258 32.85 -2.79 -8.00
C TYR A 258 33.15 -3.62 -6.76
#